data_66068fb1a72f7a65aa46c5a9fe492fab
#
_entry.id   66068fb1a72f7a65aa46c5a9fe492fab
#
_cell.length_a   1.000
_cell.length_b   1.000
_cell.length_c   1.000
_cell.angle_alpha   90.00
_cell.angle_beta   90.00
_cell.angle_gamma   90.00
#
_symmetry.space_group_name_H-M   'P 1'
#
loop_
_entity.id
_entity.type
_entity.pdbx_description
1 polymer ?
#
loop_
_entity_poly.entity_id
_entity_poly.type
_entity_poly.pdbx_seq_one_letter_code
_entity_poly.pdbx_strand_id
1 'polypeptide(L)'
;MLLIEKEIHIPSTKEGVILLKYFEGAIKAQLSIGEVPVRFAITKSDADGYHCELGILTESDTLPVGQQISIFDFEKRRIENTDKFNAVMIVPTGIGAELGGHAGDATPVARLLAGVCDKLITHPNVVNASDINEMPENGLYVEGSVISRLLMGTIGLQDVRSNRVLLVIDEHEDKQVSELAINAASAARITLGLDCAGVVKINPPVYLRAEYSSSGSAVGRVEGLERLLDVIYRRRSEFDAVAVASKVDISEGLYTKYFLSGGEIINPWGGVEAMLTHSISSLFDVPSAHAPMAENMDEANALFGIVDPRMSPEAVSSCFLHCVLKGLYKSPRIITDRMLFSHPNILTAADISCLVIPDGCVGLPTLAAVEQDIPVIAVRENRNRMKNDLGKLPFVPGKLFIVENYLEAVGVLTALKSGISVSAVRRPLAETQVTSEHLCEQLKSYDEGKIPVKVSKAAAAEK
;
A
#
# COMPACT_ATOMS: atom_id res chain seq x y z
N MET A 1 10.65 -5.92 21.12
CA MET A 1 9.93 -4.91 20.30
C MET A 1 8.48 -5.33 20.19
N LEU A 2 7.59 -4.36 20.23
CA LEU A 2 6.15 -4.57 20.10
C LEU A 2 5.66 -3.73 18.94
N LEU A 3 4.85 -4.32 18.07
CA LEU A 3 4.15 -3.62 16.98
C LEU A 3 2.66 -3.74 17.26
N ILE A 4 1.98 -2.61 17.38
CA ILE A 4 0.55 -2.52 17.74
C ILE A 4 -0.19 -1.54 16.84
N GLU A 5 -1.49 -1.75 16.71
CA GLU A 5 -2.40 -0.75 16.17
C GLU A 5 -2.96 0.13 17.29
N LYS A 6 -2.98 1.44 17.07
CA LYS A 6 -3.55 2.44 17.98
C LYS A 6 -4.58 3.27 17.25
N GLU A 7 -5.77 3.38 17.81
CA GLU A 7 -6.79 4.27 17.30
C GLU A 7 -6.60 5.66 17.90
N ILE A 8 -6.62 6.68 17.06
CA ILE A 8 -6.47 8.08 17.47
C ILE A 8 -7.51 8.96 16.79
N HIS A 9 -7.88 10.04 17.46
CA HIS A 9 -8.72 11.09 16.90
C HIS A 9 -7.89 12.35 16.69
N ILE A 10 -7.99 12.92 15.48
CA ILE A 10 -7.33 14.18 15.10
C ILE A 10 -8.41 15.19 14.73
N PRO A 11 -8.49 16.37 15.39
CA PRO A 11 -9.51 17.38 15.09
C PRO A 11 -9.51 17.79 13.62
N SER A 12 -10.61 18.34 13.14
CA SER A 12 -10.69 18.91 11.80
C SER A 12 -9.71 20.10 11.66
N THR A 13 -9.14 20.27 10.47
CA THR A 13 -8.24 21.39 10.17
C THR A 13 -8.96 22.50 9.40
N LYS A 14 -8.36 23.68 9.37
CA LYS A 14 -8.83 24.81 8.56
C LYS A 14 -8.45 24.59 7.09
N GLU A 15 -9.20 25.19 6.18
CA GLU A 15 -8.86 25.20 4.76
C GLU A 15 -7.46 25.79 4.51
N GLY A 16 -6.75 25.22 3.53
CA GLY A 16 -5.43 25.68 3.09
C GLY A 16 -4.24 25.12 3.85
N VAL A 17 -4.46 24.19 4.78
CA VAL A 17 -3.37 23.49 5.49
C VAL A 17 -2.91 22.28 4.67
N ILE A 18 -1.59 22.07 4.60
CA ILE A 18 -0.99 20.86 4.02
C ILE A 18 -1.31 19.68 4.94
N LEU A 19 -2.14 18.75 4.46
CA LEU A 19 -2.68 17.68 5.29
C LEU A 19 -1.59 16.75 5.85
N LEU A 20 -0.58 16.38 5.07
CA LEU A 20 0.53 15.54 5.54
C LEU A 20 1.23 16.14 6.75
N LYS A 21 1.57 17.42 6.70
CA LYS A 21 2.23 18.14 7.83
C LYS A 21 1.31 18.26 9.04
N TYR A 22 0.02 18.46 8.81
CA TYR A 22 -0.96 18.53 9.87
C TYR A 22 -1.06 17.20 10.63
N PHE A 23 -1.21 16.10 9.90
CA PHE A 23 -1.28 14.76 10.50
C PHE A 23 0.02 14.40 11.20
N GLU A 24 1.17 14.66 10.60
CA GLU A 24 2.47 14.45 11.23
C GLU A 24 2.58 15.16 12.58
N GLY A 25 2.24 16.44 12.64
CA GLY A 25 2.28 17.23 13.87
C GLY A 25 1.32 16.71 14.94
N ALA A 26 0.08 16.39 14.55
CA ALA A 26 -0.94 15.87 15.45
C ALA A 26 -0.58 14.48 16.01
N ILE A 27 0.02 13.62 15.19
CA ILE A 27 0.47 12.29 15.58
C ILE A 27 1.67 12.39 16.52
N LYS A 28 2.69 13.17 16.16
CA LYS A 28 3.88 13.39 17.02
C LYS A 28 3.50 13.86 18.42
N ALA A 29 2.45 14.67 18.56
CA ALA A 29 1.96 15.14 19.86
C ALA A 29 1.29 14.05 20.73
N GLN A 30 0.93 12.91 20.14
CA GLN A 30 0.25 11.78 20.81
C GLN A 30 1.15 10.56 21.03
N LEU A 31 2.35 10.56 20.45
CA LEU A 31 3.32 9.47 20.60
C LEU A 31 4.13 9.63 21.88
N SER A 32 4.41 8.49 22.50
CA SER A 32 5.36 8.39 23.61
C SER A 32 6.80 8.29 23.09
N ILE A 33 7.78 8.52 23.95
CA ILE A 33 9.20 8.33 23.63
C ILE A 33 9.43 6.85 23.25
N GLY A 34 10.11 6.59 22.14
CA GLY A 34 10.38 5.23 21.63
C GLY A 34 9.22 4.62 20.84
N GLU A 35 8.12 5.34 20.60
CA GLU A 35 7.06 4.95 19.68
C GLU A 35 7.31 5.53 18.28
N VAL A 36 7.28 4.68 17.27
CA VAL A 36 7.54 5.04 15.87
C VAL A 36 6.37 4.60 15.00
N PRO A 37 5.71 5.52 14.28
CA PRO A 37 4.64 5.17 13.38
C PRO A 37 5.20 4.45 12.13
N VAL A 38 4.57 3.34 11.75
CA VAL A 38 4.91 2.54 10.57
C VAL A 38 3.77 2.41 9.58
N ARG A 39 2.53 2.72 10.01
CA ARG A 39 1.31 2.71 9.19
C ARG A 39 0.39 3.83 9.62
N PHE A 40 -0.30 4.45 8.68
CA PHE A 40 -1.34 5.46 8.95
C PHE A 40 -2.49 5.32 7.96
N ALA A 41 -3.72 5.31 8.49
CA ALA A 41 -4.95 5.33 7.70
C ALA A 41 -6.04 6.16 8.40
N ILE A 42 -6.88 6.83 7.63
CA ILE A 42 -8.07 7.51 8.11
C ILE A 42 -9.27 6.61 7.82
N THR A 43 -9.94 6.14 8.86
CA THR A 43 -11.09 5.24 8.74
C THR A 43 -12.40 6.00 8.55
N LYS A 44 -12.48 7.22 9.12
CA LYS A 44 -13.65 8.09 9.00
C LYS A 44 -13.23 9.55 9.10
N SER A 45 -13.86 10.39 8.30
CA SER A 45 -13.79 11.86 8.40
C SER A 45 -15.20 12.44 8.54
N ASP A 46 -15.40 13.30 9.53
CA ASP A 46 -16.67 13.98 9.80
C ASP A 46 -16.44 15.44 10.26
N ALA A 47 -17.49 16.08 10.81
CA ALA A 47 -17.42 17.45 11.26
C ALA A 47 -16.47 17.65 12.45
N ASP A 48 -16.31 16.62 13.29
CA ASP A 48 -15.48 16.66 14.50
C ASP A 48 -14.00 16.41 14.19
N GLY A 49 -13.69 15.77 13.06
CA GLY A 49 -12.32 15.51 12.65
C GLY A 49 -12.12 14.17 11.96
N TYR A 50 -10.96 13.56 12.23
CA TYR A 50 -10.47 12.36 11.58
C TYR A 50 -10.27 11.24 12.61
N HIS A 51 -10.95 10.12 12.40
CA HIS A 51 -10.69 8.89 13.13
C HIS A 51 -9.63 8.12 12.37
N CYS A 52 -8.52 7.82 13.02
CA CYS A 52 -7.35 7.26 12.38
C CYS A 52 -6.89 5.98 13.06
N GLU A 53 -6.37 5.06 12.26
CA GLU A 53 -5.62 3.90 12.69
C GLU A 53 -4.13 4.14 12.44
N LEU A 54 -3.31 3.88 13.46
CA LEU A 54 -1.88 4.13 13.47
C LEU A 54 -1.14 2.87 13.93
N GLY A 55 -0.41 2.22 13.02
CA GLY A 55 0.51 1.15 13.37
C GLY A 55 1.77 1.73 14.01
N ILE A 56 2.10 1.29 15.22
CA ILE A 56 3.20 1.80 16.03
C ILE A 56 4.17 0.69 16.35
N LEU A 57 5.45 0.93 16.04
CA LEU A 57 6.56 0.13 16.48
C LEU A 57 7.17 0.76 17.75
N THR A 58 7.28 -0.04 18.81
CA THR A 58 8.00 0.37 20.02
C THR A 58 9.47 -0.02 19.90
N GLU A 59 10.38 0.94 20.04
CA GLU A 59 11.82 0.70 20.00
C GLU A 59 12.29 -0.25 21.10
N SER A 60 13.41 -0.90 20.86
CA SER A 60 14.10 -1.77 21.81
C SER A 60 15.57 -1.36 21.90
N ASP A 61 16.11 -1.39 23.10
CA ASP A 61 17.53 -1.10 23.36
C ASP A 61 18.48 -2.08 22.65
N THR A 62 17.99 -3.21 22.16
CA THR A 62 18.80 -4.28 21.56
C THR A 62 19.04 -4.14 20.07
N LEU A 63 18.23 -3.35 19.36
CA LEU A 63 18.39 -3.06 17.93
C LEU A 63 18.42 -1.54 17.75
N PRO A 64 19.61 -0.96 17.47
CA PRO A 64 19.65 0.42 17.04
C PRO A 64 18.94 0.52 15.68
N VAL A 65 17.70 0.91 15.73
CA VAL A 65 16.99 1.34 14.55
C VAL A 65 17.63 2.66 14.17
N GLY A 66 18.38 2.69 13.06
CA GLY A 66 19.06 3.89 12.58
C GLY A 66 18.09 5.06 12.45
N GLN A 67 18.55 6.26 12.11
CA GLN A 67 17.68 7.44 11.97
C GLN A 67 16.48 7.07 11.09
N GLN A 68 15.33 6.84 11.73
CA GLN A 68 14.12 6.50 11.03
C GLN A 68 13.62 7.70 10.25
N ILE A 69 13.46 7.50 8.96
CA ILE A 69 12.73 8.44 8.11
C ILE A 69 11.27 8.40 8.54
N SER A 70 10.68 9.55 8.83
CA SER A 70 9.25 9.63 9.15
C SER A 70 8.41 9.07 8.01
N ILE A 71 7.33 8.31 8.30
CA ILE A 71 6.37 7.88 7.27
C ILE A 71 5.67 9.07 6.60
N PHE A 72 5.78 10.28 7.15
CA PHE A 72 5.27 11.54 6.62
C PHE A 72 6.31 12.35 5.86
N ASP A 73 7.56 11.88 5.75
CA ASP A 73 8.56 12.54 4.91
C ASP A 73 8.06 12.62 3.47
N PHE A 74 8.09 13.83 2.93
CA PHE A 74 7.51 14.13 1.63
C PHE A 74 8.41 15.03 0.81
N GLU A 75 8.61 14.64 -0.44
CA GLU A 75 9.28 15.46 -1.45
C GLU A 75 8.40 15.61 -2.68
N LYS A 76 7.97 16.85 -2.97
CA LYS A 76 7.13 17.12 -4.13
C LYS A 76 7.90 16.92 -5.42
N ARG A 77 7.36 16.15 -6.37
CA ARG A 77 7.88 16.05 -7.73
C ARG A 77 7.84 17.41 -8.41
N ARG A 78 8.88 17.75 -9.15
CA ARG A 78 8.96 19.03 -9.88
C ARG A 78 8.30 18.97 -11.24
N ILE A 79 8.31 17.77 -11.85
CA ILE A 79 7.78 17.49 -13.19
C ILE A 79 7.06 16.16 -13.16
N GLU A 80 6.21 15.92 -14.14
CA GLU A 80 5.71 14.59 -14.49
C GLU A 80 6.47 14.10 -15.74
N ASN A 81 6.95 12.85 -15.68
CA ASN A 81 7.51 12.18 -16.85
C ASN A 81 6.36 11.58 -17.66
N THR A 82 6.11 12.14 -18.84
CA THR A 82 4.99 11.76 -19.71
C THR A 82 5.36 10.73 -20.78
N ASP A 83 6.62 10.25 -20.80
CA ASP A 83 7.08 9.25 -21.77
C ASP A 83 6.37 7.91 -21.61
N LYS A 84 5.95 7.60 -20.38
CA LYS A 84 5.22 6.37 -20.01
C LYS A 84 4.02 6.71 -19.16
N PHE A 85 2.99 5.90 -19.27
CA PHE A 85 1.79 6.01 -18.44
C PHE A 85 1.80 4.88 -17.40
N ASN A 86 2.28 5.17 -16.19
CA ASN A 86 2.36 4.21 -15.10
C ASN A 86 1.26 4.45 -14.07
N ALA A 87 0.51 3.41 -13.75
CA ALA A 87 -0.56 3.47 -12.78
C ALA A 87 -0.18 2.75 -11.49
N VAL A 88 -0.66 3.27 -10.37
CA VAL A 88 -0.64 2.61 -9.07
C VAL A 88 -2.04 2.12 -8.74
N MET A 89 -2.19 0.84 -8.37
CA MET A 89 -3.45 0.30 -7.85
C MET A 89 -3.26 -0.16 -6.42
N ILE A 90 -4.07 0.35 -5.51
CA ILE A 90 -4.09 -0.05 -4.10
C ILE A 90 -5.51 -0.47 -3.71
N VAL A 91 -5.61 -1.62 -3.08
CA VAL A 91 -6.77 -2.02 -2.29
C VAL A 91 -6.27 -2.30 -0.87
N PRO A 92 -6.50 -1.41 0.10
CA PRO A 92 -6.00 -1.61 1.44
C PRO A 92 -6.52 -2.92 2.04
N THR A 93 -5.62 -3.65 2.71
CA THR A 93 -5.99 -4.91 3.37
C THR A 93 -6.78 -4.66 4.64
N GLY A 94 -7.63 -5.61 5.03
CA GLY A 94 -8.36 -5.57 6.29
C GLY A 94 -9.55 -4.61 6.35
N ILE A 95 -9.91 -3.95 5.26
CA ILE A 95 -11.01 -2.98 5.22
C ILE A 95 -12.35 -3.56 4.71
N GLY A 96 -12.39 -4.86 4.41
CA GLY A 96 -13.58 -5.52 3.85
C GLY A 96 -13.97 -4.98 2.48
N ALA A 97 -13.00 -4.77 1.61
CA ALA A 97 -13.25 -4.35 0.23
C ALA A 97 -13.95 -5.48 -0.56
N GLU A 98 -14.89 -5.14 -1.43
CA GLU A 98 -15.62 -6.10 -2.27
C GLU A 98 -14.70 -6.79 -3.30
N LEU A 99 -13.66 -6.09 -3.75
CA LEU A 99 -12.60 -6.58 -4.63
C LEU A 99 -11.26 -6.31 -3.95
N GLY A 100 -10.49 -7.35 -3.67
CA GLY A 100 -9.26 -7.28 -2.88
C GLY A 100 -9.50 -7.40 -1.37
N GLY A 101 -10.70 -7.77 -0.95
CA GLY A 101 -11.05 -8.09 0.43
C GLY A 101 -10.68 -9.52 0.83
N HIS A 102 -10.56 -10.40 -0.14
CA HIS A 102 -10.08 -11.76 -0.01
C HIS A 102 -8.79 -11.93 -0.83
N ALA A 103 -8.00 -12.95 -0.53
CA ALA A 103 -6.69 -13.09 -1.18
C ALA A 103 -6.84 -13.30 -2.70
N GLY A 104 -6.26 -12.40 -3.47
CA GLY A 104 -6.13 -12.48 -4.92
C GLY A 104 -7.38 -12.23 -5.75
N ASP A 105 -8.51 -11.95 -5.16
CA ASP A 105 -9.76 -11.72 -5.90
C ASP A 105 -9.78 -10.42 -6.73
N ALA A 106 -8.85 -9.50 -6.50
CA ALA A 106 -8.64 -8.31 -7.34
C ALA A 106 -7.65 -8.54 -8.52
N THR A 107 -7.10 -9.73 -8.69
CA THR A 107 -6.16 -10.02 -9.79
C THR A 107 -6.74 -9.75 -11.18
N PRO A 108 -8.00 -10.12 -11.52
CA PRO A 108 -8.58 -9.80 -12.83
C PRO A 108 -8.63 -8.29 -13.09
N VAL A 109 -8.93 -7.49 -12.06
CA VAL A 109 -8.94 -6.04 -12.13
C VAL A 109 -7.53 -5.48 -12.36
N ALA A 110 -6.54 -5.99 -11.64
CA ALA A 110 -5.14 -5.60 -11.85
C ALA A 110 -4.69 -5.88 -13.30
N ARG A 111 -5.05 -7.05 -13.84
CA ARG A 111 -4.76 -7.40 -15.25
C ARG A 111 -5.47 -6.49 -16.24
N LEU A 112 -6.71 -6.11 -15.94
CA LEU A 112 -7.49 -5.17 -16.76
C LEU A 112 -6.83 -3.78 -16.81
N LEU A 113 -6.44 -3.23 -15.64
CA LEU A 113 -5.76 -1.94 -15.55
C LEU A 113 -4.37 -1.99 -16.21
N ALA A 114 -3.62 -3.07 -16.01
CA ALA A 114 -2.32 -3.29 -16.62
C ALA A 114 -2.38 -3.27 -18.16
N GLY A 115 -3.50 -3.71 -18.74
CA GLY A 115 -3.71 -3.69 -20.19
C GLY A 115 -3.72 -2.30 -20.82
N VAL A 116 -3.88 -1.24 -20.05
CA VAL A 116 -3.95 0.15 -20.55
C VAL A 116 -2.83 1.06 -20.04
N CYS A 117 -1.95 0.58 -19.17
CA CYS A 117 -0.78 1.32 -18.70
C CYS A 117 0.53 0.64 -19.13
N ASP A 118 1.64 1.38 -19.06
CA ASP A 118 2.96 0.83 -19.40
C ASP A 118 3.50 -0.02 -18.25
N LYS A 119 3.26 0.42 -16.99
CA LYS A 119 3.49 -0.38 -15.78
C LYS A 119 2.33 -0.21 -14.81
N LEU A 120 1.97 -1.31 -14.14
CA LEU A 120 1.07 -1.31 -13.00
C LEU A 120 1.85 -1.61 -11.73
N ILE A 121 1.87 -0.66 -10.80
CA ILE A 121 2.44 -0.86 -9.46
C ILE A 121 1.31 -1.30 -8.54
N THR A 122 1.43 -2.47 -7.92
CA THR A 122 0.44 -2.98 -6.98
C THR A 122 1.09 -3.84 -5.90
N HIS A 123 0.31 -4.27 -4.91
CA HIS A 123 0.82 -4.90 -3.70
C HIS A 123 0.25 -6.32 -3.49
N PRO A 124 0.84 -7.10 -2.56
CA PRO A 124 0.47 -8.50 -2.30
C PRO A 124 -1.02 -8.77 -2.19
N ASN A 125 -1.77 -7.97 -1.43
CA ASN A 125 -3.20 -8.18 -1.20
C ASN A 125 -4.04 -8.19 -2.49
N VAL A 126 -3.58 -7.54 -3.55
CA VAL A 126 -4.30 -7.48 -4.84
C VAL A 126 -4.13 -8.77 -5.64
N VAL A 127 -2.95 -9.40 -5.58
CA VAL A 127 -2.54 -10.45 -6.53
C VAL A 127 -2.23 -11.81 -5.90
N ASN A 128 -2.00 -11.87 -4.58
CA ASN A 128 -1.70 -13.12 -3.89
C ASN A 128 -2.98 -13.89 -3.57
N ALA A 129 -3.05 -15.15 -3.96
CA ALA A 129 -4.14 -16.05 -3.61
C ALA A 129 -3.58 -17.46 -3.38
N SER A 130 -3.35 -17.84 -2.13
CA SER A 130 -2.77 -19.12 -1.78
C SER A 130 -1.46 -19.38 -2.56
N ASP A 131 -1.35 -20.48 -3.31
CA ASP A 131 -0.20 -20.75 -4.19
C ASP A 131 -0.30 -20.06 -5.57
N ILE A 132 -1.37 -19.30 -5.81
CA ILE A 132 -1.65 -18.63 -7.08
C ILE A 132 -1.22 -17.15 -6.99
N ASN A 133 -0.42 -16.70 -7.94
CA ASN A 133 -0.12 -15.30 -8.17
C ASN A 133 -0.09 -15.07 -9.69
N GLU A 134 -1.11 -14.41 -10.20
CA GLU A 134 -1.29 -14.10 -11.62
C GLU A 134 -1.01 -12.63 -11.92
N MET A 135 0.08 -12.11 -11.34
CA MET A 135 0.58 -10.77 -11.63
C MET A 135 0.71 -10.56 -13.14
N PRO A 136 0.22 -9.44 -13.70
CA PRO A 136 0.45 -9.12 -15.11
C PRO A 136 1.95 -8.92 -15.40
N GLU A 137 2.38 -9.20 -16.64
CA GLU A 137 3.80 -9.13 -17.02
C GLU A 137 4.42 -7.75 -16.83
N ASN A 138 3.65 -6.69 -17.06
CA ASN A 138 4.06 -5.30 -16.82
C ASN A 138 3.74 -4.81 -15.39
N GLY A 139 3.39 -5.72 -14.49
CA GLY A 139 3.11 -5.43 -13.10
C GLY A 139 4.37 -5.42 -12.24
N LEU A 140 4.41 -4.51 -11.27
CA LEU A 140 5.43 -4.48 -10.21
C LEU A 140 4.79 -4.88 -8.89
N TYR A 141 5.33 -5.96 -8.28
CA TYR A 141 4.93 -6.45 -6.97
C TYR A 141 5.65 -5.66 -5.89
N VAL A 142 4.94 -4.77 -5.22
CA VAL A 142 5.53 -3.79 -4.31
C VAL A 142 4.78 -3.80 -2.99
N GLU A 143 5.48 -3.89 -1.88
CA GLU A 143 4.92 -3.82 -0.54
C GLU A 143 4.24 -2.47 -0.29
N GLY A 144 3.14 -2.43 0.51
CA GLY A 144 2.27 -1.25 0.63
C GLY A 144 2.95 0.02 1.17
N SER A 145 3.87 -0.11 2.15
CA SER A 145 4.63 1.04 2.65
C SER A 145 5.64 1.57 1.64
N VAL A 146 6.17 0.68 0.80
CA VAL A 146 7.08 1.05 -0.30
C VAL A 146 6.32 1.84 -1.37
N ILE A 147 5.07 1.44 -1.70
CA ILE A 147 4.21 2.25 -2.59
C ILE A 147 3.93 3.63 -1.98
N SER A 148 3.65 3.69 -0.69
CA SER A 148 3.45 4.96 0.02
C SER A 148 4.67 5.87 -0.10
N ARG A 149 5.86 5.34 0.19
CA ARG A 149 7.14 6.08 0.10
C ARG A 149 7.48 6.51 -1.33
N LEU A 150 7.12 5.68 -2.33
CA LEU A 150 7.26 6.05 -3.74
C LEU A 150 6.42 7.28 -4.08
N LEU A 151 5.13 7.27 -3.71
CA LEU A 151 4.22 8.39 -3.92
C LEU A 151 4.61 9.62 -3.10
N MET A 152 5.17 9.41 -1.90
CA MET A 152 5.74 10.48 -1.08
C MET A 152 7.03 11.09 -1.68
N GLY A 153 7.59 10.51 -2.73
CA GLY A 153 8.79 11.01 -3.40
C GLY A 153 10.11 10.74 -2.67
N THR A 154 10.09 9.86 -1.67
CA THR A 154 11.27 9.59 -0.83
C THR A 154 12.14 8.45 -1.30
N ILE A 155 11.63 7.61 -2.20
CA ILE A 155 12.35 6.48 -2.80
C ILE A 155 12.12 6.38 -4.30
N GLY A 156 12.97 5.63 -4.97
CA GLY A 156 12.76 5.13 -6.33
C GLY A 156 12.70 3.60 -6.36
N LEU A 157 12.18 3.06 -7.44
CA LEU A 157 12.10 1.62 -7.70
C LEU A 157 12.93 1.26 -8.93
N GLN A 158 13.72 0.20 -8.83
CA GLN A 158 14.51 -0.34 -9.93
C GLN A 158 14.05 -1.75 -10.26
N ASP A 159 13.68 -1.99 -11.52
CA ASP A 159 13.40 -3.32 -12.02
C ASP A 159 14.60 -4.24 -11.84
N VAL A 160 14.34 -5.49 -11.50
CA VAL A 160 15.36 -6.52 -11.35
C VAL A 160 15.09 -7.69 -12.29
N ARG A 161 16.12 -8.43 -12.65
CA ARG A 161 15.96 -9.69 -13.40
C ARG A 161 15.43 -10.80 -12.49
N SER A 162 15.97 -10.86 -11.28
CA SER A 162 15.53 -11.73 -10.19
C SER A 162 16.13 -11.25 -8.88
N ASN A 163 15.49 -11.59 -7.77
CA ASN A 163 16.00 -11.38 -6.42
C ASN A 163 16.50 -12.70 -5.83
N ARG A 164 17.55 -12.62 -5.01
CA ARG A 164 17.87 -13.66 -4.04
C ARG A 164 16.91 -13.49 -2.86
N VAL A 165 16.06 -14.48 -2.63
CA VAL A 165 15.03 -14.39 -1.58
C VAL A 165 15.45 -15.16 -0.34
N LEU A 166 15.55 -14.48 0.80
CA LEU A 166 15.68 -15.11 2.12
C LEU A 166 14.28 -15.49 2.59
N LEU A 167 14.10 -16.75 2.98
CA LEU A 167 12.89 -17.20 3.66
C LEU A 167 13.16 -17.30 5.17
N VAL A 168 12.39 -16.58 5.95
CA VAL A 168 12.40 -16.69 7.42
C VAL A 168 11.08 -17.29 7.87
N ILE A 169 11.14 -18.40 8.58
CA ILE A 169 9.96 -19.09 9.11
C ILE A 169 10.05 -19.23 10.63
N ASP A 170 8.93 -19.14 11.30
CA ASP A 170 8.85 -19.53 12.69
C ASP A 170 9.01 -21.05 12.82
N GLU A 171 9.72 -21.50 13.86
CA GLU A 171 9.72 -22.92 14.22
C GLU A 171 8.35 -23.28 14.76
N HIS A 172 7.62 -24.07 13.98
CA HIS A 172 6.24 -24.43 14.24
C HIS A 172 6.17 -25.70 15.12
N GLU A 173 5.21 -25.75 16.06
CA GLU A 173 4.98 -26.92 16.91
C GLU A 173 4.66 -28.17 16.09
N ASP A 174 3.81 -28.01 15.08
CA ASP A 174 3.61 -29.06 14.06
C ASP A 174 4.75 -29.00 13.03
N LYS A 175 5.64 -29.97 13.09
CA LYS A 175 6.79 -30.09 12.21
C LYS A 175 6.41 -30.11 10.73
N GLN A 176 5.28 -30.72 10.37
CA GLN A 176 4.83 -30.85 8.99
C GLN A 176 4.49 -29.49 8.36
N VAL A 177 4.00 -28.54 9.15
CA VAL A 177 3.75 -27.16 8.68
C VAL A 177 5.06 -26.46 8.30
N SER A 178 6.12 -26.60 9.13
CA SER A 178 7.44 -26.10 8.76
C SER A 178 8.02 -26.78 7.53
N GLU A 179 7.81 -28.10 7.38
CA GLU A 179 8.26 -28.86 6.22
C GLU A 179 7.53 -28.45 4.94
N LEU A 180 6.22 -28.14 5.02
CA LEU A 180 5.45 -27.56 3.91
C LEU A 180 6.05 -26.24 3.43
N ALA A 181 6.41 -25.34 4.34
CA ALA A 181 7.05 -24.06 4.01
C ALA A 181 8.41 -24.25 3.30
N ILE A 182 9.23 -25.22 3.75
CA ILE A 182 10.50 -25.55 3.08
C ILE A 182 10.25 -26.14 1.69
N ASN A 183 9.23 -27.00 1.56
CA ASN A 183 8.84 -27.57 0.27
C ASN A 183 8.32 -26.50 -0.70
N ALA A 184 7.60 -25.48 -0.21
CA ALA A 184 7.17 -24.34 -1.03
C ALA A 184 8.38 -23.58 -1.60
N ALA A 185 9.42 -23.35 -0.79
CA ALA A 185 10.67 -22.75 -1.27
C ALA A 185 11.36 -23.63 -2.32
N SER A 186 11.39 -24.94 -2.11
CA SER A 186 11.96 -25.91 -3.06
C SER A 186 11.15 -25.96 -4.37
N ALA A 187 9.82 -25.90 -4.28
CA ALA A 187 8.94 -25.82 -5.43
C ALA A 187 9.19 -24.53 -6.23
N ALA A 188 9.31 -23.38 -5.58
CA ALA A 188 9.62 -22.11 -6.25
C ALA A 188 11.00 -22.16 -6.96
N ARG A 189 12.01 -22.79 -6.36
CA ARG A 189 13.32 -22.99 -7.00
C ARG A 189 13.21 -23.80 -8.31
N ILE A 190 12.41 -24.85 -8.30
CA ILE A 190 12.28 -25.75 -9.46
C ILE A 190 11.35 -25.20 -10.53
N THR A 191 10.27 -24.52 -10.13
CA THR A 191 9.23 -24.03 -11.08
C THR A 191 9.51 -22.65 -11.62
N LEU A 192 10.06 -21.76 -10.79
CA LEU A 192 10.33 -20.36 -11.16
C LEU A 192 11.82 -20.09 -11.43
N GLY A 193 12.71 -21.00 -11.05
CA GLY A 193 14.13 -20.73 -11.03
C GLY A 193 14.52 -19.72 -9.94
N LEU A 194 13.76 -19.69 -8.83
CA LEU A 194 14.01 -18.76 -7.72
C LEU A 194 15.40 -18.98 -7.14
N ASP A 195 16.18 -17.92 -7.00
CA ASP A 195 17.41 -17.91 -6.20
C ASP A 195 17.02 -17.76 -4.72
N CYS A 196 17.08 -18.88 -4.00
CA CYS A 196 16.77 -18.92 -2.56
C CYS A 196 18.09 -18.74 -1.78
N ALA A 197 18.24 -17.58 -1.12
CA ALA A 197 19.40 -17.28 -0.27
C ALA A 197 19.48 -18.21 0.97
N GLY A 198 18.41 -18.91 1.28
CA GLY A 198 18.33 -19.86 2.39
C GLY A 198 16.99 -19.80 3.12
N VAL A 199 16.78 -20.78 4.00
CA VAL A 199 15.66 -20.83 4.92
C VAL A 199 16.20 -20.72 6.34
N VAL A 200 15.69 -19.79 7.12
CA VAL A 200 16.05 -19.59 8.54
C VAL A 200 14.83 -19.89 9.39
N LYS A 201 14.98 -20.79 10.36
CA LYS A 201 13.97 -21.02 11.40
C LYS A 201 14.26 -20.14 12.61
N ILE A 202 13.23 -19.46 13.11
CA ILE A 202 13.31 -18.65 14.34
C ILE A 202 12.69 -19.43 15.50
N ASN A 203 13.44 -19.55 16.59
CA ASN A 203 12.98 -20.09 17.85
C ASN A 203 13.56 -19.24 19.00
N PRO A 204 12.74 -18.69 19.91
CA PRO A 204 11.27 -18.73 19.92
C PRO A 204 10.65 -17.94 18.75
N PRO A 205 9.41 -18.29 18.34
CA PRO A 205 8.73 -17.67 17.19
C PRO A 205 8.37 -16.20 17.45
N VAL A 206 8.05 -15.48 16.38
CA VAL A 206 7.39 -14.17 16.48
C VAL A 206 5.90 -14.41 16.68
N TYR A 207 5.27 -13.71 17.62
CA TYR A 207 3.85 -13.89 17.93
C TYR A 207 3.02 -12.82 17.23
N LEU A 208 2.25 -13.24 16.21
CA LEU A 208 1.29 -12.40 15.51
C LEU A 208 -0.12 -12.71 16.02
N ARG A 209 -0.89 -11.69 16.34
CA ARG A 209 -2.28 -11.82 16.71
C ARG A 209 -3.15 -10.87 15.92
N ALA A 210 -4.14 -11.42 15.22
CA ALA A 210 -5.13 -10.65 14.50
C ALA A 210 -6.28 -10.21 15.42
N GLU A 211 -6.73 -8.98 15.24
CA GLU A 211 -7.79 -8.34 16.00
C GLU A 211 -8.65 -7.48 15.05
N TYR A 212 -9.82 -7.04 15.49
CA TYR A 212 -10.61 -6.05 14.76
C TYR A 212 -10.64 -4.75 15.55
N SER A 213 -10.45 -3.64 14.85
CA SER A 213 -10.56 -2.30 15.42
C SER A 213 -12.00 -1.89 15.67
N SER A 214 -12.23 -0.76 16.31
CA SER A 214 -13.58 -0.19 16.51
C SER A 214 -14.25 0.18 15.19
N SER A 215 -13.50 0.45 14.15
CA SER A 215 -14.00 0.68 12.78
C SER A 215 -14.49 -0.61 12.10
N GLY A 216 -14.15 -1.77 12.67
CA GLY A 216 -14.36 -3.10 12.10
C GLY A 216 -13.28 -3.51 11.08
N SER A 217 -12.19 -2.76 10.96
CA SER A 217 -11.04 -3.15 10.14
C SER A 217 -10.24 -4.26 10.83
N ALA A 218 -9.65 -5.16 10.04
CA ALA A 218 -8.69 -6.12 10.55
C ALA A 218 -7.35 -5.43 10.84
N VAL A 219 -6.89 -5.58 12.07
CA VAL A 219 -5.66 -5.01 12.62
C VAL A 219 -4.95 -6.09 13.43
N GLY A 220 -3.99 -5.75 14.25
CA GLY A 220 -3.39 -6.73 15.15
C GLY A 220 -2.16 -6.22 15.88
N ARG A 221 -1.41 -7.16 16.42
CA ARG A 221 -0.16 -6.90 17.12
C ARG A 221 0.87 -7.97 16.85
N VAL A 222 2.14 -7.58 16.97
CA VAL A 222 3.29 -8.47 16.83
C VAL A 222 4.20 -8.29 18.03
N GLU A 223 4.53 -9.41 18.69
CA GLU A 223 5.44 -9.46 19.83
C GLU A 223 6.69 -10.26 19.48
N GLY A 224 7.84 -9.87 20.01
CA GLY A 224 9.12 -10.54 19.72
C GLY A 224 9.67 -10.24 18.33
N LEU A 225 9.24 -9.13 17.72
CA LEU A 225 9.65 -8.72 16.37
C LEU A 225 11.17 -8.56 16.24
N GLU A 226 11.87 -8.18 17.32
CA GLU A 226 13.33 -8.05 17.35
C GLU A 226 14.06 -9.32 16.89
N ARG A 227 13.49 -10.49 17.06
CA ARG A 227 14.09 -11.77 16.64
C ARG A 227 14.19 -11.88 15.12
N LEU A 228 13.10 -11.51 14.44
CA LEU A 228 13.05 -11.47 13.00
C LEU A 228 13.96 -10.38 12.43
N LEU A 229 13.89 -9.17 13.01
CA LEU A 229 14.69 -8.04 12.56
C LEU A 229 16.19 -8.28 12.74
N ASP A 230 16.61 -8.96 13.83
CA ASP A 230 18.00 -9.35 14.08
C ASP A 230 18.52 -10.34 13.01
N VAL A 231 17.71 -11.32 12.62
CA VAL A 231 18.06 -12.25 11.53
C VAL A 231 18.24 -11.49 10.22
N ILE A 232 17.30 -10.60 9.87
CA ILE A 232 17.35 -9.78 8.66
C ILE A 232 18.59 -8.89 8.68
N TYR A 233 18.86 -8.22 9.79
CA TYR A 233 20.02 -7.33 9.96
C TYR A 233 21.35 -8.06 9.76
N ARG A 234 21.53 -9.18 10.47
CA ARG A 234 22.80 -9.94 10.39
C ARG A 234 23.08 -10.54 9.02
N ARG A 235 22.02 -10.85 8.26
CA ARG A 235 22.13 -11.50 6.96
C ARG A 235 21.89 -10.55 5.79
N ARG A 236 21.85 -9.22 6.04
CA ARG A 236 21.44 -8.22 5.04
C ARG A 236 22.20 -8.29 3.71
N SER A 237 23.44 -8.72 3.72
CA SER A 237 24.28 -8.84 2.49
C SER A 237 24.01 -10.12 1.67
N GLU A 238 23.25 -11.07 2.20
CA GLU A 238 23.05 -12.38 1.58
C GLU A 238 21.84 -12.43 0.64
N PHE A 239 20.91 -11.48 0.75
CA PHE A 239 19.64 -11.49 0.02
C PHE A 239 19.24 -10.11 -0.51
N ASP A 240 18.29 -10.09 -1.43
CA ASP A 240 17.74 -8.88 -2.06
C ASP A 240 16.26 -8.64 -1.64
N ALA A 241 15.53 -9.70 -1.28
CA ALA A 241 14.16 -9.66 -0.78
C ALA A 241 13.94 -10.69 0.33
N VAL A 242 12.96 -10.47 1.20
CA VAL A 242 12.66 -11.37 2.32
C VAL A 242 11.20 -11.83 2.31
N ALA A 243 11.00 -13.13 2.36
CA ALA A 243 9.73 -13.78 2.62
C ALA A 243 9.67 -14.19 4.09
N VAL A 244 8.57 -13.92 4.76
CA VAL A 244 8.33 -14.35 6.14
C VAL A 244 7.13 -15.29 6.15
N ALA A 245 7.25 -16.41 6.87
CA ALA A 245 6.11 -17.27 7.14
C ALA A 245 6.02 -17.51 8.66
N SER A 246 4.89 -17.13 9.23
CA SER A 246 4.63 -17.27 10.67
C SER A 246 3.15 -17.57 10.92
N LYS A 247 2.89 -18.14 12.09
CA LYS A 247 1.52 -18.35 12.57
C LYS A 247 0.92 -17.00 12.96
N VAL A 248 -0.35 -16.82 12.59
CA VAL A 248 -1.16 -15.68 13.04
C VAL A 248 -2.29 -16.20 13.91
N ASP A 249 -2.23 -15.88 15.20
CA ASP A 249 -3.29 -16.24 16.13
C ASP A 249 -4.57 -15.45 15.80
N ILE A 250 -5.68 -16.15 15.64
CA ILE A 250 -7.02 -15.61 15.46
C ILE A 250 -7.95 -16.15 16.54
N SER A 251 -9.11 -15.50 16.72
CA SER A 251 -10.10 -15.98 17.68
C SER A 251 -10.56 -17.40 17.33
N GLU A 252 -10.75 -18.23 18.36
CA GLU A 252 -11.20 -19.62 18.21
C GLU A 252 -12.44 -19.73 17.30
N GLY A 253 -12.39 -20.66 16.37
CA GLY A 253 -13.46 -20.91 15.38
C GLY A 253 -13.62 -19.84 14.30
N LEU A 254 -12.80 -18.77 14.31
CA LEU A 254 -12.89 -17.72 13.28
C LEU A 254 -12.46 -18.23 11.92
N TYR A 255 -11.46 -19.13 11.86
CA TYR A 255 -11.01 -19.76 10.62
C TYR A 255 -12.16 -20.43 9.86
N THR A 256 -12.87 -21.34 10.52
CA THR A 256 -14.02 -22.03 9.93
C THR A 256 -15.16 -21.06 9.59
N LYS A 257 -15.44 -20.11 10.48
CA LYS A 257 -16.47 -19.09 10.25
C LYS A 257 -16.15 -18.22 9.02
N TYR A 258 -14.89 -17.87 8.82
CA TYR A 258 -14.47 -17.06 7.68
C TYR A 258 -14.87 -17.75 6.37
N PHE A 259 -14.49 -19.01 6.14
CA PHE A 259 -14.82 -19.73 4.92
C PHE A 259 -16.32 -20.04 4.75
N LEU A 260 -17.06 -20.19 5.85
CA LEU A 260 -18.49 -20.48 5.82
C LEU A 260 -19.39 -19.24 5.86
N SER A 261 -18.83 -18.04 5.96
CA SER A 261 -19.60 -16.80 6.10
C SER A 261 -20.23 -16.29 4.79
N GLY A 262 -19.94 -16.91 3.65
CA GLY A 262 -20.37 -16.37 2.35
C GLY A 262 -19.71 -15.01 2.03
N GLY A 263 -18.51 -14.75 2.56
CA GLY A 263 -17.75 -13.51 2.32
C GLY A 263 -18.18 -12.33 3.21
N GLU A 264 -18.96 -12.55 4.25
CA GLU A 264 -19.40 -11.47 5.17
C GLU A 264 -18.31 -11.09 6.19
N ILE A 265 -17.41 -12.02 6.52
CA ILE A 265 -16.32 -11.79 7.47
C ILE A 265 -15.13 -11.21 6.74
N ILE A 266 -14.62 -10.09 7.28
CA ILE A 266 -13.37 -9.48 6.78
C ILE A 266 -12.22 -10.43 7.04
N ASN A 267 -11.32 -10.58 6.06
CA ASN A 267 -10.09 -11.37 6.19
C ASN A 267 -9.31 -10.89 7.43
N PRO A 268 -9.16 -11.72 8.48
CA PRO A 268 -8.57 -11.29 9.74
C PRO A 268 -7.04 -11.15 9.68
N TRP A 269 -6.36 -11.87 8.79
CA TRP A 269 -4.90 -11.94 8.77
C TRP A 269 -4.25 -10.69 8.18
N GLY A 270 -4.84 -10.12 7.14
CA GLY A 270 -4.18 -9.12 6.30
C GLY A 270 -3.71 -7.86 7.02
N GLY A 271 -4.38 -7.42 8.10
CA GLY A 271 -4.01 -6.23 8.86
C GLY A 271 -2.66 -6.38 9.58
N VAL A 272 -2.49 -7.45 10.36
CA VAL A 272 -1.24 -7.71 11.09
C VAL A 272 -0.09 -8.07 10.14
N GLU A 273 -0.37 -8.79 9.05
CA GLU A 273 0.62 -9.10 8.01
C GLU A 273 1.17 -7.84 7.35
N ALA A 274 0.30 -6.88 7.01
CA ALA A 274 0.70 -5.61 6.44
C ALA A 274 1.58 -4.81 7.41
N MET A 275 1.23 -4.72 8.69
CA MET A 275 2.06 -4.02 9.68
C MET A 275 3.45 -4.65 9.82
N LEU A 276 3.55 -5.98 9.83
CA LEU A 276 4.81 -6.70 9.87
C LEU A 276 5.69 -6.34 8.68
N THR A 277 5.17 -6.47 7.46
CA THR A 277 5.93 -6.19 6.24
C THR A 277 6.27 -4.71 6.08
N HIS A 278 5.40 -3.80 6.50
CA HIS A 278 5.68 -2.36 6.57
C HIS A 278 6.89 -2.07 7.44
N SER A 279 6.96 -2.69 8.61
CA SER A 279 8.10 -2.54 9.53
C SER A 279 9.40 -3.03 8.88
N ILE A 280 9.40 -4.20 8.25
CA ILE A 280 10.59 -4.75 7.59
C ILE A 280 11.03 -3.85 6.43
N SER A 281 10.12 -3.54 5.50
CA SER A 281 10.48 -2.76 4.32
C SER A 281 10.91 -1.34 4.66
N SER A 282 10.34 -0.72 5.69
CA SER A 282 10.71 0.62 6.13
C SER A 282 12.07 0.66 6.85
N LEU A 283 12.40 -0.38 7.64
CA LEU A 283 13.64 -0.43 8.41
C LEU A 283 14.85 -0.84 7.58
N PHE A 284 14.67 -1.70 6.59
CA PHE A 284 15.79 -2.31 5.86
C PHE A 284 15.88 -1.93 4.38
N ASP A 285 14.92 -1.18 3.85
CA ASP A 285 14.83 -0.86 2.43
C ASP A 285 14.91 -2.11 1.55
N VAL A 286 14.12 -3.13 1.91
CA VAL A 286 14.05 -4.40 1.16
C VAL A 286 12.60 -4.73 0.82
N PRO A 287 12.34 -5.29 -0.35
CA PRO A 287 11.06 -5.91 -0.65
C PRO A 287 10.74 -7.02 0.35
N SER A 288 9.57 -6.98 0.95
CA SER A 288 9.11 -7.99 1.89
C SER A 288 7.67 -8.39 1.65
N ALA A 289 7.34 -9.64 1.98
CA ALA A 289 5.98 -10.12 2.01
C ALA A 289 5.85 -11.26 3.04
N HIS A 290 4.65 -11.42 3.55
CA HIS A 290 4.32 -12.42 4.56
C HIS A 290 3.32 -13.45 4.00
N ALA A 291 3.43 -14.67 4.48
CA ALA A 291 2.48 -15.76 4.25
C ALA A 291 2.07 -16.35 5.61
N PRO A 292 0.79 -16.44 5.94
CA PRO A 292 0.36 -17.07 7.17
C PRO A 292 0.63 -18.59 7.10
N MET A 293 1.09 -19.16 8.21
CA MET A 293 1.19 -20.61 8.41
C MET A 293 -0.12 -21.09 9.04
N ALA A 294 -0.59 -22.29 8.64
CA ALA A 294 -1.73 -22.93 9.28
C ALA A 294 -1.44 -23.25 10.75
N GLU A 295 -2.48 -23.37 11.56
CA GLU A 295 -2.37 -23.77 12.99
C GLU A 295 -1.77 -25.18 13.14
N ASN A 296 -2.16 -26.09 12.22
CA ASN A 296 -1.72 -27.47 12.14
C ASN A 296 -2.08 -28.04 10.76
N MET A 297 -1.67 -29.27 10.47
CA MET A 297 -1.99 -29.92 9.19
C MET A 297 -3.46 -30.28 9.03
N ASP A 298 -4.22 -30.45 10.09
CA ASP A 298 -5.66 -30.69 9.99
C ASP A 298 -6.37 -29.44 9.47
N GLU A 299 -5.99 -28.25 9.95
CA GLU A 299 -6.47 -26.97 9.44
C GLU A 299 -6.02 -26.75 7.98
N ALA A 300 -4.74 -27.02 7.70
CA ALA A 300 -4.19 -26.89 6.35
C ALA A 300 -4.91 -27.77 5.32
N ASN A 301 -5.45 -28.91 5.73
CA ASN A 301 -6.18 -29.85 4.90
C ASN A 301 -7.71 -29.77 5.06
N ALA A 302 -8.23 -28.78 5.76
CA ALA A 302 -9.65 -28.63 6.00
C ALA A 302 -10.43 -28.43 4.69
N LEU A 303 -11.52 -29.15 4.53
CA LEU A 303 -12.40 -29.05 3.37
C LEU A 303 -13.70 -28.34 3.78
N PHE A 304 -13.94 -27.18 3.19
CA PHE A 304 -15.13 -26.34 3.49
C PHE A 304 -16.31 -26.61 2.54
N GLY A 305 -16.18 -27.56 1.61
CA GLY A 305 -17.16 -27.74 0.54
C GLY A 305 -17.13 -26.58 -0.46
N ILE A 306 -18.28 -26.13 -0.91
CA ILE A 306 -18.40 -24.98 -1.82
C ILE A 306 -18.42 -23.71 -0.97
N VAL A 307 -17.42 -22.85 -1.15
CA VAL A 307 -17.30 -21.56 -0.49
C VAL A 307 -17.74 -20.42 -1.44
N ASP A 308 -17.82 -19.20 -0.94
CA ASP A 308 -17.99 -18.01 -1.78
C ASP A 308 -16.90 -17.98 -2.87
N PRO A 309 -17.23 -17.71 -4.15
CA PRO A 309 -16.26 -17.70 -5.24
C PRO A 309 -15.03 -16.83 -4.98
N ARG A 310 -15.17 -15.70 -4.27
CA ARG A 310 -14.07 -14.80 -3.92
C ARG A 310 -13.04 -15.44 -2.99
N MET A 311 -13.46 -16.41 -2.18
CA MET A 311 -12.62 -17.12 -1.21
C MET A 311 -12.09 -18.45 -1.79
N SER A 312 -12.58 -18.88 -2.95
CA SER A 312 -12.17 -20.14 -3.55
C SER A 312 -10.67 -20.30 -3.75
N PRO A 313 -9.90 -19.25 -4.15
CA PRO A 313 -8.46 -19.37 -4.27
C PRO A 313 -7.76 -19.70 -2.95
N GLU A 314 -8.29 -19.24 -1.83
CA GLU A 314 -7.78 -19.56 -0.50
C GLU A 314 -8.19 -20.98 -0.06
N ALA A 315 -9.33 -21.47 -0.52
CA ALA A 315 -9.87 -22.78 -0.11
C ALA A 315 -9.29 -23.98 -0.89
N VAL A 316 -8.71 -23.75 -2.09
CA VAL A 316 -8.20 -24.86 -2.93
C VAL A 316 -6.76 -25.26 -2.59
N SER A 317 -6.04 -24.45 -1.86
CA SER A 317 -4.67 -24.71 -1.41
C SER A 317 -4.36 -24.00 -0.11
N SER A 318 -3.68 -24.68 0.79
CA SER A 318 -3.17 -24.13 2.06
C SER A 318 -1.76 -23.57 1.97
N CYS A 319 -1.13 -23.57 0.79
CA CYS A 319 0.22 -23.08 0.61
C CYS A 319 0.24 -21.62 0.19
N PHE A 320 0.19 -20.69 1.16
CA PHE A 320 0.23 -19.24 0.90
C PHE A 320 1.64 -18.73 0.59
N LEU A 321 2.68 -19.49 0.91
CA LEU A 321 4.06 -19.05 0.75
C LEU A 321 4.51 -19.02 -0.71
N HIS A 322 4.00 -19.93 -1.57
CA HIS A 322 4.46 -20.02 -2.95
C HIS A 322 4.12 -18.74 -3.76
N CYS A 323 2.92 -18.16 -3.57
CA CYS A 323 2.56 -16.90 -4.24
C CYS A 323 3.40 -15.72 -3.77
N VAL A 324 3.77 -15.68 -2.48
CA VAL A 324 4.69 -14.69 -1.92
C VAL A 324 6.07 -14.78 -2.56
N LEU A 325 6.63 -16.00 -2.66
CA LEU A 325 7.93 -16.24 -3.31
C LEU A 325 7.89 -15.85 -4.79
N LYS A 326 6.81 -16.17 -5.51
CA LYS A 326 6.59 -15.79 -6.91
C LYS A 326 6.55 -14.25 -7.06
N GLY A 327 5.89 -13.54 -6.16
CA GLY A 327 5.85 -12.07 -6.15
C GLY A 327 7.22 -11.44 -5.88
N LEU A 328 7.91 -11.90 -4.84
CA LEU A 328 9.20 -11.37 -4.42
C LEU A 328 10.32 -11.68 -5.43
N TYR A 329 10.20 -12.73 -6.21
CA TYR A 329 11.17 -13.12 -7.22
C TYR A 329 11.56 -11.97 -8.16
N LYS A 330 10.60 -11.11 -8.53
CA LYS A 330 10.80 -9.95 -9.41
C LYS A 330 10.35 -8.63 -8.79
N SER A 331 10.14 -8.59 -7.48
CA SER A 331 9.84 -7.33 -6.79
C SER A 331 10.97 -6.31 -7.02
N PRO A 332 10.67 -5.06 -7.37
CA PRO A 332 11.71 -4.07 -7.69
C PRO A 332 12.56 -3.74 -6.46
N ARG A 333 13.83 -3.43 -6.70
CA ARG A 333 14.75 -2.94 -5.67
C ARG A 333 14.33 -1.55 -5.22
N ILE A 334 14.37 -1.31 -3.91
CA ILE A 334 14.14 -0.01 -3.30
C ILE A 334 15.42 0.81 -3.38
N ILE A 335 15.34 2.00 -3.96
CA ILE A 335 16.47 2.94 -4.10
C ILE A 335 16.19 4.14 -3.21
N THR A 336 17.06 4.38 -2.23
CA THR A 336 16.98 5.52 -1.30
C THR A 336 17.99 6.61 -1.61
N ASP A 337 19.03 6.30 -2.41
CA ASP A 337 19.99 7.29 -2.88
C ASP A 337 19.34 8.21 -3.92
N ARG A 338 19.04 9.43 -3.50
CA ARG A 338 18.40 10.46 -4.34
C ARG A 338 19.22 10.89 -5.54
N MET A 339 20.52 10.71 -5.52
CA MET A 339 21.38 11.02 -6.67
C MET A 339 21.08 10.11 -7.86
N LEU A 340 20.54 8.92 -7.60
CA LEU A 340 20.15 7.96 -8.63
C LEU A 340 18.75 8.21 -9.21
N PHE A 341 17.94 9.10 -8.64
CA PHE A 341 16.55 9.33 -9.09
C PHE A 341 16.45 9.92 -10.50
N SER A 342 17.51 10.54 -10.99
CA SER A 342 17.59 11.01 -12.38
C SER A 342 17.96 9.91 -13.39
N HIS A 343 18.28 8.70 -12.92
CA HIS A 343 18.66 7.60 -13.80
C HIS A 343 17.41 7.02 -14.50
N PRO A 344 17.43 6.81 -15.83
CA PRO A 344 16.24 6.41 -16.60
C PRO A 344 15.64 5.04 -16.23
N ASN A 345 16.41 4.21 -15.52
CA ASN A 345 15.96 2.89 -15.04
C ASN A 345 15.40 2.93 -13.61
N ILE A 346 15.28 4.11 -13.01
CA ILE A 346 14.70 4.28 -11.67
C ILE A 346 13.35 4.95 -11.82
N LEU A 347 12.30 4.25 -11.44
CA LEU A 347 10.95 4.77 -11.38
C LEU A 347 10.76 5.54 -10.07
N THR A 348 10.32 6.78 -10.14
CA THR A 348 10.11 7.70 -9.01
C THR A 348 8.68 8.26 -9.01
N ALA A 349 8.34 9.12 -8.05
CA ALA A 349 7.04 9.82 -8.03
C ALA A 349 6.79 10.61 -9.33
N ALA A 350 7.85 11.07 -10.04
CA ALA A 350 7.73 11.77 -11.31
C ALA A 350 7.17 10.88 -12.43
N ASP A 351 7.34 9.57 -12.32
CA ASP A 351 6.93 8.59 -13.33
C ASP A 351 5.50 8.06 -13.09
N ILE A 352 4.82 8.49 -12.01
CA ILE A 352 3.48 8.04 -11.68
C ILE A 352 2.43 8.95 -12.30
N SER A 353 1.60 8.37 -13.15
CA SER A 353 0.55 9.09 -13.91
C SER A 353 -0.79 9.13 -13.17
N CYS A 354 -1.13 8.11 -12.39
CA CYS A 354 -2.36 8.08 -11.60
C CYS A 354 -2.33 7.02 -10.49
N LEU A 355 -3.25 7.20 -9.52
CA LEU A 355 -3.55 6.27 -8.43
C LEU A 355 -5.00 5.79 -8.57
N VAL A 356 -5.22 4.47 -8.51
CA VAL A 356 -6.55 3.83 -8.49
C VAL A 356 -6.79 3.20 -7.13
N ILE A 357 -7.88 3.57 -6.47
CA ILE A 357 -8.23 3.12 -5.11
C ILE A 357 -9.74 2.84 -4.99
N PRO A 358 -10.20 2.04 -4.02
CA PRO A 358 -11.61 2.02 -3.64
C PRO A 358 -12.04 3.40 -3.10
N ASP A 359 -13.28 3.80 -3.38
CA ASP A 359 -13.82 5.05 -2.83
C ASP A 359 -13.84 5.02 -1.30
N GLY A 360 -13.60 6.16 -0.67
CA GLY A 360 -13.50 6.29 0.78
C GLY A 360 -12.13 5.96 1.39
N CYS A 361 -11.18 5.39 0.62
CA CYS A 361 -9.87 5.03 1.15
C CYS A 361 -8.93 6.24 1.24
N VAL A 362 -8.56 6.62 2.46
CA VAL A 362 -7.63 7.71 2.74
C VAL A 362 -6.51 7.21 3.64
N GLY A 363 -5.30 7.25 3.12
CA GLY A 363 -4.06 6.91 3.82
C GLY A 363 -2.90 7.68 3.21
N LEU A 364 -1.67 7.33 3.57
CA LEU A 364 -0.47 7.99 3.02
C LEU A 364 -0.46 8.04 1.48
N PRO A 365 -0.81 6.96 0.74
CA PRO A 365 -0.84 7.02 -0.72
C PRO A 365 -1.79 8.07 -1.28
N THR A 366 -3.01 8.15 -0.72
CA THR A 366 -4.02 9.13 -1.16
C THR A 366 -3.57 10.56 -0.86
N LEU A 367 -3.07 10.80 0.37
CA LEU A 367 -2.55 12.10 0.77
C LEU A 367 -1.34 12.53 -0.06
N ALA A 368 -0.44 11.58 -0.34
CA ALA A 368 0.69 11.83 -1.22
C ALA A 368 0.24 12.20 -2.65
N ALA A 369 -0.74 11.48 -3.20
CA ALA A 369 -1.28 11.79 -4.53
C ALA A 369 -1.88 13.20 -4.60
N VAL A 370 -2.61 13.64 -3.55
CA VAL A 370 -3.13 15.01 -3.41
C VAL A 370 -1.99 16.02 -3.46
N GLU A 371 -0.95 15.83 -2.64
CA GLU A 371 0.18 16.77 -2.55
C GLU A 371 1.09 16.75 -3.81
N GLN A 372 1.15 15.62 -4.51
CA GLN A 372 1.90 15.45 -5.77
C GLN A 372 1.15 15.94 -7.01
N ASP A 373 -0.12 16.33 -6.88
CA ASP A 373 -1.03 16.59 -8.00
C ASP A 373 -1.17 15.37 -8.94
N ILE A 374 -1.09 14.16 -8.39
CA ILE A 374 -1.33 12.90 -9.12
C ILE A 374 -2.84 12.67 -9.22
N PRO A 375 -3.39 12.42 -10.41
CA PRO A 375 -4.79 12.05 -10.56
C PRO A 375 -5.15 10.80 -9.74
N VAL A 376 -6.29 10.86 -9.04
CA VAL A 376 -6.85 9.73 -8.27
C VAL A 376 -8.17 9.30 -8.90
N ILE A 377 -8.29 8.00 -9.14
CA ILE A 377 -9.51 7.36 -9.62
C ILE A 377 -10.07 6.54 -8.46
N ALA A 378 -11.22 6.95 -7.93
CA ALA A 378 -11.90 6.32 -6.80
C ALA A 378 -13.08 5.47 -7.31
N VAL A 379 -13.11 4.19 -6.96
CA VAL A 379 -14.06 3.21 -7.48
C VAL A 379 -15.12 2.87 -6.43
N ARG A 380 -16.40 3.24 -6.67
CA ARG A 380 -17.51 3.09 -5.73
C ARG A 380 -17.99 1.66 -5.54
N GLU A 381 -18.03 0.87 -6.60
CA GLU A 381 -18.42 -0.54 -6.56
C GLU A 381 -17.57 -1.34 -5.59
N ASN A 382 -16.32 -0.93 -5.40
CA ASN A 382 -15.43 -1.55 -4.42
C ASN A 382 -15.73 -1.04 -3.01
N ARG A 383 -16.94 -1.34 -2.52
CA ARG A 383 -17.42 -0.96 -1.19
C ARG A 383 -16.51 -1.52 -0.11
N ASN A 384 -16.35 -0.76 0.96
CA ASN A 384 -15.46 -1.08 2.06
C ASN A 384 -15.92 -0.40 3.36
N ARG A 385 -15.20 -0.60 4.47
CA ARG A 385 -15.53 -0.04 5.78
C ARG A 385 -15.15 1.43 5.97
N MET A 386 -14.34 1.98 5.08
CA MET A 386 -13.88 3.37 5.21
C MET A 386 -15.03 4.35 4.95
N LYS A 387 -15.09 5.42 5.77
CA LYS A 387 -16.17 6.42 5.74
C LYS A 387 -15.62 7.82 5.52
N ASN A 388 -14.83 7.97 4.45
CA ASN A 388 -14.30 9.26 4.06
C ASN A 388 -14.97 9.74 2.77
N ASP A 389 -15.08 11.05 2.64
CA ASP A 389 -15.51 11.71 1.39
C ASP A 389 -14.27 12.31 0.71
N LEU A 390 -13.78 11.65 -0.34
CA LEU A 390 -12.62 12.12 -1.08
C LEU A 390 -12.85 13.49 -1.73
N GLY A 391 -14.11 13.86 -2.03
CA GLY A 391 -14.45 15.16 -2.58
C GLY A 391 -14.14 16.34 -1.64
N LYS A 392 -13.95 16.07 -0.33
CA LYS A 392 -13.55 17.07 0.66
C LYS A 392 -12.04 17.25 0.80
N LEU A 393 -11.25 16.36 0.20
CA LEU A 393 -9.79 16.54 0.16
C LEU A 393 -9.42 17.66 -0.82
N PRO A 394 -8.31 18.37 -0.58
CA PRO A 394 -7.92 19.54 -1.38
C PRO A 394 -7.30 19.16 -2.73
N PHE A 395 -8.01 18.35 -3.51
CA PHE A 395 -7.59 18.04 -4.87
C PHE A 395 -7.59 19.27 -5.77
N VAL A 396 -6.57 19.39 -6.58
CA VAL A 396 -6.60 20.33 -7.70
C VAL A 396 -7.75 19.95 -8.65
N PRO A 397 -8.54 20.91 -9.18
CA PRO A 397 -9.62 20.61 -10.11
C PRO A 397 -9.17 19.70 -11.27
N GLY A 398 -9.92 18.64 -11.53
CA GLY A 398 -9.60 17.64 -12.57
C GLY A 398 -8.60 16.57 -12.13
N LYS A 399 -8.25 16.47 -10.85
CA LYS A 399 -7.36 15.43 -10.32
C LYS A 399 -8.07 14.37 -9.49
N LEU A 400 -9.37 14.47 -9.27
CA LEU A 400 -10.21 13.41 -8.68
C LEU A 400 -11.27 12.95 -9.67
N PHE A 401 -11.30 11.63 -9.91
CA PHE A 401 -12.31 10.97 -10.73
C PHE A 401 -13.01 9.91 -9.89
N ILE A 402 -14.29 10.12 -9.60
CA ILE A 402 -15.11 9.12 -8.91
C ILE A 402 -15.89 8.37 -10.00
N VAL A 403 -15.70 7.06 -10.06
CA VAL A 403 -16.30 6.17 -11.07
C VAL A 403 -17.10 5.05 -10.38
N GLU A 404 -18.07 4.48 -11.08
CA GLU A 404 -18.89 3.44 -10.50
C GLU A 404 -18.14 2.10 -10.37
N ASN A 405 -17.36 1.72 -11.38
CA ASN A 405 -16.70 0.42 -11.44
C ASN A 405 -15.32 0.51 -12.12
N TYR A 406 -14.58 -0.61 -12.09
CA TYR A 406 -13.24 -0.67 -12.69
C TYR A 406 -13.25 -0.63 -14.22
N LEU A 407 -14.35 -0.97 -14.90
CA LEU A 407 -14.47 -0.78 -16.34
C LEU A 407 -14.50 0.72 -16.70
N GLU A 408 -15.22 1.53 -15.93
CA GLU A 408 -15.15 2.99 -16.05
C GLU A 408 -13.77 3.54 -15.71
N ALA A 409 -13.09 2.98 -14.69
CA ALA A 409 -11.74 3.36 -14.34
C ALA A 409 -10.78 3.17 -15.52
N VAL A 410 -10.89 2.06 -16.26
CA VAL A 410 -10.12 1.83 -17.50
C VAL A 410 -10.40 2.90 -18.55
N GLY A 411 -11.65 3.32 -18.68
CA GLY A 411 -12.03 4.41 -19.57
C GLY A 411 -11.34 5.74 -19.20
N VAL A 412 -11.31 6.06 -17.89
CA VAL A 412 -10.60 7.25 -17.37
C VAL A 412 -9.09 7.13 -17.61
N LEU A 413 -8.48 5.97 -17.30
CA LEU A 413 -7.04 5.72 -17.56
C LEU A 413 -6.70 5.93 -19.03
N THR A 414 -7.52 5.38 -19.94
CA THR A 414 -7.34 5.52 -21.38
C THR A 414 -7.44 6.98 -21.83
N ALA A 415 -8.41 7.73 -21.29
CA ALA A 415 -8.56 9.15 -21.58
C ALA A 415 -7.35 9.96 -21.09
N LEU A 416 -6.89 9.72 -19.86
CA LEU A 416 -5.70 10.37 -19.30
C LEU A 416 -4.45 10.07 -20.13
N LYS A 417 -4.21 8.79 -20.47
CA LYS A 417 -3.08 8.36 -21.31
C LYS A 417 -3.09 9.02 -22.68
N SER A 418 -4.29 9.24 -23.24
CA SER A 418 -4.48 9.85 -24.56
C SER A 418 -4.52 11.38 -24.53
N GLY A 419 -4.39 12.02 -23.36
CA GLY A 419 -4.52 13.47 -23.20
C GLY A 419 -5.95 14.00 -23.49
N ILE A 420 -6.97 13.14 -23.35
CA ILE A 420 -8.37 13.48 -23.58
C ILE A 420 -9.03 13.87 -22.26
N SER A 421 -9.68 15.04 -22.21
CA SER A 421 -10.50 15.41 -21.05
C SER A 421 -11.66 14.42 -20.88
N VAL A 422 -11.79 13.84 -19.68
CA VAL A 422 -12.89 12.91 -19.36
C VAL A 422 -14.27 13.57 -19.56
N SER A 423 -14.39 14.88 -19.27
CA SER A 423 -15.62 15.63 -19.48
C SER A 423 -16.00 15.77 -20.96
N ALA A 424 -15.02 15.79 -21.85
CA ALA A 424 -15.28 15.93 -23.30
C ALA A 424 -15.94 14.69 -23.92
N VAL A 425 -15.76 13.51 -23.30
CA VAL A 425 -16.32 12.23 -23.78
C VAL A 425 -17.59 11.81 -23.03
N ARG A 426 -18.07 12.63 -22.08
CA ARG A 426 -19.31 12.39 -21.32
C ARG A 426 -20.45 13.28 -21.82
N ARG A 427 -21.72 12.87 -21.55
CA ARG A 427 -22.93 13.65 -21.88
C ARG A 427 -23.82 13.78 -20.61
N PRO A 428 -24.51 14.92 -20.44
CA PRO A 428 -24.45 16.10 -21.32
C PRO A 428 -23.10 16.80 -21.25
N LEU A 429 -22.61 17.34 -22.36
CA LEU A 429 -21.42 18.20 -22.36
C LEU A 429 -21.79 19.54 -21.70
N ALA A 430 -21.02 19.94 -20.69
CA ALA A 430 -21.20 21.24 -20.04
C ALA A 430 -20.88 22.39 -21.01
N GLU A 431 -21.60 23.49 -20.86
CA GLU A 431 -21.32 24.70 -21.62
C GLU A 431 -19.94 25.26 -21.24
N THR A 432 -19.26 25.86 -22.21
CA THR A 432 -18.01 26.56 -21.98
C THR A 432 -18.27 27.79 -21.11
N GLN A 433 -17.65 27.84 -19.91
CA GLN A 433 -17.75 29.01 -19.05
C GLN A 433 -17.00 30.20 -19.67
N VAL A 434 -17.69 31.31 -19.81
CA VAL A 434 -17.11 32.58 -20.31
C VAL A 434 -17.12 33.58 -19.15
N THR A 435 -15.96 34.05 -18.77
CA THR A 435 -15.79 35.16 -17.81
C THR A 435 -15.28 36.39 -18.52
N SER A 436 -15.88 37.53 -18.24
CA SER A 436 -15.42 38.83 -18.78
C SER A 436 -14.74 39.57 -17.61
N GLU A 437 -13.45 39.85 -17.73
CA GLU A 437 -12.73 40.70 -16.79
C GLU A 437 -12.70 42.14 -17.33
N HIS A 438 -13.28 43.07 -16.59
CA HIS A 438 -13.13 44.49 -16.84
C HIS A 438 -11.83 44.94 -16.21
N LEU A 439 -10.78 45.13 -16.99
CA LEU A 439 -9.53 45.76 -16.55
C LEU A 439 -9.80 47.16 -16.14
N CYS A 440 -9.63 47.51 -14.87
CA CYS A 440 -9.70 48.86 -14.36
C CYS A 440 -8.60 49.72 -15.03
N GLU A 441 -8.87 50.96 -15.38
CA GLU A 441 -7.90 51.90 -16.01
C GLU A 441 -6.60 52.16 -15.21
N GLN A 442 -6.51 51.60 -14.03
CA GLN A 442 -5.30 51.68 -13.18
C GLN A 442 -4.10 50.86 -13.68
N LEU A 443 -4.25 50.05 -14.72
CA LEU A 443 -3.14 49.31 -15.33
C LEU A 443 -2.22 50.18 -16.23
N LYS A 444 -2.45 51.47 -16.33
CA LYS A 444 -1.61 52.40 -17.11
C LYS A 444 -0.20 52.64 -16.56
N SER A 445 0.20 51.94 -15.47
CA SER A 445 1.52 52.12 -14.83
C SER A 445 2.42 50.86 -14.90
N TYR A 446 2.09 49.88 -15.71
CA TYR A 446 3.04 48.81 -15.96
C TYR A 446 4.11 49.23 -16.93
N ASP A 447 5.34 49.33 -16.42
CA ASP A 447 6.56 49.55 -17.21
C ASP A 447 6.59 48.49 -18.34
N GLU A 448 6.68 48.92 -19.59
CA GLU A 448 6.76 48.04 -20.74
C GLU A 448 7.98 47.12 -20.55
N GLY A 449 7.75 45.85 -20.24
CA GLY A 449 8.79 44.81 -20.13
C GLY A 449 8.76 43.94 -18.87
N LYS A 450 7.90 44.20 -17.89
CA LYS A 450 7.79 43.30 -16.71
C LYS A 450 6.47 42.54 -16.69
N ILE A 451 6.54 41.27 -17.04
CA ILE A 451 5.44 40.33 -16.81
C ILE A 451 5.31 40.13 -15.29
N PRO A 452 4.13 40.37 -14.66
CA PRO A 452 3.97 40.12 -13.24
C PRO A 452 4.11 38.63 -12.96
N VAL A 453 5.15 38.26 -12.22
CA VAL A 453 5.29 36.90 -11.68
C VAL A 453 4.18 36.72 -10.64
N LYS A 454 3.30 35.73 -10.83
CA LYS A 454 2.32 35.32 -9.82
C LYS A 454 3.08 34.88 -8.57
N VAL A 455 3.18 35.78 -7.59
CA VAL A 455 3.67 35.40 -6.25
C VAL A 455 2.56 34.54 -5.65
N SER A 456 2.81 33.25 -5.43
CA SER A 456 1.88 32.39 -4.72
C SER A 456 1.62 32.98 -3.33
N LYS A 457 0.38 33.00 -2.86
CA LYS A 457 -0.01 33.51 -1.52
C LYS A 457 0.70 32.80 -0.34
N ALA A 458 1.51 31.77 -0.61
CA ALA A 458 2.31 31.08 0.39
C ALA A 458 3.51 31.87 0.93
N ALA A 459 3.91 32.98 0.28
CA ALA A 459 5.07 33.78 0.73
C ALA A 459 4.70 35.02 1.61
N ALA A 460 3.42 35.18 1.94
CA ALA A 460 2.95 36.36 2.71
C ALA A 460 2.69 36.09 4.20
N ALA A 461 3.07 34.93 4.73
CA ALA A 461 2.86 34.56 6.13
C ALA A 461 4.14 34.55 6.98
N GLU A 462 5.28 35.08 6.45
CA GLU A 462 6.49 35.31 7.24
C GLU A 462 6.81 36.84 7.22
N LYS A 463 6.14 37.56 8.09
CA LYS A 463 6.65 38.78 8.75
C LYS A 463 5.93 38.97 10.07
#